data_d2d8de8855409c77143208a6134a6c50
#
_entry.id   d2d8de8855409c77143208a6134a6c50
#
_cell.length_a   1.000
_cell.length_b   1.000
_cell.length_c   1.000
_cell.angle_alpha   90.00
_cell.angle_beta   90.00
_cell.angle_gamma   90.00
#
_symmetry.space_group_name_H-M   'P 1'
#
loop_
_entity.id
_entity.type
_entity.pdbx_description
1 polymer ?
#
loop_
_entity_poly.entity_id
_entity_poly.type
_entity_poly.pdbx_seq_one_letter_code
_entity_poly.pdbx_strand_id
1 'polypeptide(L)'
;MMHSHGADGTGHDEVTMPGLRGRGATPAESADLAVMFRNYQTLTRGVVERPNGIRTLTRAADPAVMEALTRHVAGMIQRVAEGRDPQIVIQSPTLDIFFARPGAITTDIAMTDAGIVVTQTSTDRDIVAALHTHAAEVSDMAARGMQAVHERLHARRRASGRARALFCAPNIPGVRGLAPGGVNPRLLGR
;
A
#
# COMPACT_ATOMS: atom_id res chain seq x y z
N MET A 1 -15.05 13.95 32.48
CA MET A 1 -13.81 14.54 31.93
C MET A 1 -13.20 13.49 31.01
N MET A 2 -13.40 13.60 29.70
CA MET A 2 -12.81 12.70 28.71
C MET A 2 -11.39 13.19 28.42
N HIS A 3 -10.41 12.36 28.71
CA HIS A 3 -9.01 12.66 28.37
C HIS A 3 -8.81 12.45 26.86
N SER A 4 -8.58 13.53 26.15
CA SER A 4 -8.13 13.52 24.75
C SER A 4 -6.67 13.05 24.72
N HIS A 5 -6.45 11.79 24.39
CA HIS A 5 -5.13 11.26 24.09
C HIS A 5 -4.83 11.48 22.61
N GLY A 6 -4.02 12.46 22.27
CA GLY A 6 -3.69 12.67 20.86
C GLY A 6 -2.87 13.92 20.54
N ALA A 7 -2.06 14.41 21.48
CA ALA A 7 -1.20 15.57 21.23
C ALA A 7 0.19 15.24 20.63
N ASP A 8 0.53 13.95 20.49
CA ASP A 8 1.86 13.48 20.05
C ASP A 8 1.92 12.99 18.60
N GLY A 9 0.87 13.24 17.81
CA GLY A 9 0.82 12.82 16.39
C GLY A 9 0.72 11.30 16.16
N THR A 10 0.60 10.50 17.22
CA THR A 10 0.38 9.04 17.18
C THR A 10 -1.04 8.66 17.59
N GLY A 11 -1.85 9.63 18.03
CA GLY A 11 -3.22 9.43 18.46
C GLY A 11 -4.14 9.12 17.29
N HIS A 12 -4.90 8.05 17.46
CA HIS A 12 -5.92 7.61 16.54
C HIS A 12 -7.15 8.49 16.72
N ASP A 13 -7.34 9.50 15.87
CA ASP A 13 -8.60 10.19 15.78
C ASP A 13 -9.57 9.32 14.97
N GLU A 14 -10.22 8.36 15.65
CA GLU A 14 -11.22 7.48 15.05
C GLU A 14 -12.50 8.23 14.64
N VAL A 15 -12.68 9.46 15.13
CA VAL A 15 -13.87 10.28 14.83
C VAL A 15 -13.69 10.97 13.49
N THR A 16 -12.58 11.67 13.28
CA THR A 16 -12.35 12.45 12.05
C THR A 16 -11.51 11.70 11.01
N MET A 17 -10.79 10.64 11.42
CA MET A 17 -9.93 9.81 10.57
C MET A 17 -9.14 10.62 9.53
N PRO A 18 -8.30 11.57 9.95
CA PRO A 18 -7.62 12.52 9.04
C PRO A 18 -6.73 11.81 8.02
N GLY A 19 -6.25 10.60 8.33
CA GLY A 19 -5.46 9.76 7.44
C GLY A 19 -6.20 9.29 6.18
N LEU A 20 -7.55 9.33 6.19
CA LEU A 20 -8.37 8.96 5.04
C LEU A 20 -8.58 10.10 4.05
N ARG A 21 -8.07 11.31 4.35
CA ARG A 21 -8.08 12.44 3.45
C ARG A 21 -6.90 12.35 2.48
N GLY A 22 -7.07 12.95 1.31
CA GLY A 22 -6.02 13.04 0.30
C GLY A 22 -6.10 14.35 -0.46
N ARG A 23 -4.98 14.80 -1.04
CA ARG A 23 -4.95 16.06 -1.81
C ARG A 23 -5.80 15.98 -3.07
N GLY A 24 -5.96 14.79 -3.64
CA GLY A 24 -6.80 14.52 -4.81
C GLY A 24 -8.11 13.81 -4.47
N ALA A 25 -8.34 13.43 -3.21
CA ALA A 25 -9.56 12.77 -2.78
C ALA A 25 -10.67 13.77 -2.49
N THR A 26 -11.89 13.42 -2.86
CA THR A 26 -13.09 14.19 -2.50
C THR A 26 -13.53 13.88 -1.07
N PRO A 27 -14.30 14.77 -0.41
CA PRO A 27 -14.88 14.49 0.89
C PRO A 27 -15.75 13.22 0.90
N ALA A 28 -16.46 12.93 -0.19
CA ALA A 28 -17.30 11.74 -0.31
C ALA A 28 -16.47 10.45 -0.33
N GLU A 29 -15.37 10.41 -1.06
CA GLU A 29 -14.44 9.26 -1.07
C GLU A 29 -13.83 9.01 0.30
N SER A 30 -13.45 10.07 1.02
CA SER A 30 -12.95 9.96 2.40
C SER A 30 -14.03 9.47 3.36
N ALA A 31 -15.28 9.89 3.17
CA ALA A 31 -16.42 9.42 3.96
C ALA A 31 -16.73 7.93 3.72
N ASP A 32 -16.69 7.46 2.47
CA ASP A 32 -16.87 6.05 2.15
C ASP A 32 -15.77 5.17 2.80
N LEU A 33 -14.51 5.62 2.75
CA LEU A 33 -13.42 4.95 3.47
C LEU A 33 -13.68 4.91 4.97
N ALA A 34 -14.13 6.00 5.59
CA ALA A 34 -14.43 6.06 7.01
C ALA A 34 -15.55 5.09 7.40
N VAL A 35 -16.61 4.97 6.59
CA VAL A 35 -17.68 3.99 6.79
C VAL A 35 -17.12 2.57 6.79
N MET A 36 -16.30 2.22 5.81
CA MET A 36 -15.70 0.89 5.71
C MET A 36 -14.76 0.58 6.88
N PHE A 37 -13.88 1.52 7.25
CA PHE A 37 -12.93 1.30 8.35
C PHE A 37 -13.62 1.19 9.73
N ARG A 38 -14.68 1.97 9.98
CA ARG A 38 -15.46 1.85 11.22
C ARG A 38 -16.22 0.54 11.35
N ASN A 39 -16.57 -0.05 10.22
CA ASN A 39 -17.41 -1.25 10.14
C ASN A 39 -16.67 -2.43 9.48
N TYR A 40 -15.34 -2.45 9.53
CA TYR A 40 -14.53 -3.47 8.86
C TYR A 40 -14.90 -4.89 9.26
N GLN A 41 -15.40 -5.09 10.49
CA GLN A 41 -15.84 -6.39 11.01
C GLN A 41 -17.05 -6.97 10.26
N THR A 42 -17.79 -6.14 9.52
CA THR A 42 -18.90 -6.58 8.65
C THR A 42 -18.42 -7.00 7.26
N LEU A 43 -17.14 -6.75 6.95
CA LEU A 43 -16.56 -7.07 5.65
C LEU A 43 -16.08 -8.53 5.63
N THR A 44 -16.37 -9.18 4.51
CA THR A 44 -15.76 -10.47 4.16
C THR A 44 -15.08 -10.35 2.81
N ARG A 45 -13.91 -10.97 2.67
CA ARG A 45 -13.12 -10.90 1.44
C ARG A 45 -12.46 -12.23 1.14
N GLY A 46 -12.61 -12.68 -0.10
CA GLY A 46 -11.87 -13.78 -0.70
C GLY A 46 -10.98 -13.28 -1.83
N VAL A 47 -9.78 -13.85 -1.94
CA VAL A 47 -8.81 -13.53 -3.00
C VAL A 47 -8.34 -14.84 -3.63
N VAL A 48 -8.32 -14.85 -4.96
CA VAL A 48 -7.68 -15.90 -5.76
C VAL A 48 -6.60 -15.24 -6.59
N GLU A 49 -5.35 -15.54 -6.26
CA GLU A 49 -4.20 -15.14 -7.08
C GLU A 49 -4.15 -15.96 -8.37
N ARG A 50 -3.76 -15.31 -9.46
CA ARG A 50 -3.60 -15.91 -10.78
C ARG A 50 -2.21 -15.56 -11.32
N PRO A 51 -1.65 -16.37 -12.22
CA PRO A 51 -0.33 -16.09 -12.81
C PRO A 51 -0.25 -14.72 -13.48
N ASN A 52 -1.37 -14.17 -13.93
CA ASN A 52 -1.48 -12.88 -14.60
C ASN A 52 -2.31 -11.84 -13.86
N GLY A 53 -2.60 -12.04 -12.56
CA GLY A 53 -3.39 -11.07 -11.80
C GLY A 53 -4.11 -11.65 -10.59
N ILE A 54 -5.30 -11.13 -10.29
CA ILE A 54 -6.12 -11.53 -9.14
C ILE A 54 -7.60 -11.59 -9.50
N ARG A 55 -8.35 -12.38 -8.74
CA ARG A 55 -9.81 -12.31 -8.67
C ARG A 55 -10.22 -12.18 -7.21
N THR A 56 -11.03 -11.20 -6.89
CA THR A 56 -11.48 -10.94 -5.53
C THR A 56 -13.01 -10.97 -5.45
N LEU A 57 -13.53 -11.44 -4.31
CA LEU A 57 -14.91 -11.29 -3.93
C LEU A 57 -14.95 -10.55 -2.59
N THR A 58 -15.61 -9.41 -2.54
CA THR A 58 -15.74 -8.63 -1.30
C THR A 58 -17.21 -8.33 -1.04
N ARG A 59 -17.63 -8.49 0.21
CA ARG A 59 -19.00 -8.27 0.67
C ARG A 59 -18.98 -7.58 2.02
N ALA A 60 -19.96 -6.72 2.27
CA ALA A 60 -20.33 -6.22 3.60
C ALA A 60 -21.68 -6.80 4.01
N ALA A 61 -21.82 -7.20 5.27
CA ALA A 61 -23.11 -7.66 5.80
C ALA A 61 -24.10 -6.50 6.03
N ASP A 62 -23.58 -5.30 6.34
CA ASP A 62 -24.35 -4.08 6.47
C ASP A 62 -24.57 -3.45 5.08
N PRO A 63 -25.85 -3.14 4.69
CA PRO A 63 -26.17 -2.56 3.39
C PRO A 63 -25.51 -1.19 3.16
N ALA A 64 -25.42 -0.33 4.17
CA ALA A 64 -24.79 1.00 4.03
C ALA A 64 -23.27 0.88 3.81
N VAL A 65 -22.63 -0.09 4.48
CA VAL A 65 -21.21 -0.41 4.26
C VAL A 65 -21.01 -1.01 2.86
N MET A 66 -21.93 -1.87 2.41
CA MET A 66 -21.89 -2.45 1.07
C MET A 66 -22.01 -1.38 -0.03
N GLU A 67 -22.85 -0.38 0.19
CA GLU A 67 -23.00 0.75 -0.73
C GLU A 67 -21.73 1.61 -0.77
N ALA A 68 -21.13 1.95 0.37
CA ALA A 68 -19.87 2.67 0.46
C ALA A 68 -18.72 1.88 -0.21
N LEU A 69 -18.64 0.57 0.02
CA LEU A 69 -17.68 -0.33 -0.63
C LEU A 69 -17.85 -0.30 -2.16
N THR A 70 -19.08 -0.37 -2.65
CA THR A 70 -19.36 -0.35 -4.10
C THR A 70 -18.88 0.96 -4.74
N ARG A 71 -19.21 2.11 -4.14
CA ARG A 71 -18.75 3.41 -4.62
C ARG A 71 -17.23 3.52 -4.59
N HIS A 72 -16.61 3.09 -3.49
CA HIS A 72 -15.16 3.14 -3.35
C HIS A 72 -14.46 2.29 -4.42
N VAL A 73 -14.87 1.03 -4.59
CA VAL A 73 -14.25 0.12 -5.57
C VAL A 73 -14.40 0.65 -6.99
N ALA A 74 -15.60 1.07 -7.38
CA ALA A 74 -15.85 1.63 -8.71
C ALA A 74 -15.05 2.92 -8.94
N GLY A 75 -15.04 3.83 -7.96
CA GLY A 75 -14.30 5.08 -8.03
C GLY A 75 -12.79 4.87 -8.13
N MET A 76 -12.21 3.94 -7.39
CA MET A 76 -10.79 3.63 -7.46
C MET A 76 -10.39 2.99 -8.80
N ILE A 77 -11.21 2.10 -9.35
CA ILE A 77 -10.99 1.52 -10.69
C ILE A 77 -10.97 2.64 -11.74
N GLN A 78 -11.93 3.55 -11.69
CA GLN A 78 -11.97 4.69 -12.60
C GLN A 78 -10.75 5.59 -12.45
N ARG A 79 -10.35 5.93 -11.22
CA ARG A 79 -9.16 6.74 -10.95
C ARG A 79 -7.87 6.12 -11.49
N VAL A 80 -7.70 4.81 -11.32
CA VAL A 80 -6.55 4.07 -11.88
C VAL A 80 -6.56 4.14 -13.40
N ALA A 81 -7.71 3.92 -14.04
CA ALA A 81 -7.85 4.01 -15.51
C ALA A 81 -7.51 5.42 -16.05
N GLU A 82 -7.77 6.46 -15.26
CA GLU A 82 -7.50 7.86 -15.61
C GLU A 82 -6.14 8.38 -15.11
N GLY A 83 -5.36 7.57 -14.39
CA GLY A 83 -4.10 7.97 -13.76
C GLY A 83 -4.25 9.05 -12.69
N ARG A 84 -5.43 9.19 -12.07
CA ARG A 84 -5.77 10.23 -11.08
C ARG A 84 -5.59 9.73 -9.64
N ASP A 85 -4.37 9.79 -9.14
CA ASP A 85 -4.04 9.43 -7.76
C ASP A 85 -4.78 10.32 -6.74
N PRO A 86 -5.58 9.76 -5.82
CA PRO A 86 -6.24 10.52 -4.76
C PRO A 86 -5.27 11.00 -3.68
N GLN A 87 -4.07 10.46 -3.61
CA GLN A 87 -3.02 10.82 -2.65
C GLN A 87 -3.51 10.81 -1.20
N ILE A 88 -4.19 9.73 -0.81
CA ILE A 88 -4.69 9.54 0.54
C ILE A 88 -3.50 9.33 1.48
N VAL A 89 -3.52 10.00 2.66
CA VAL A 89 -2.37 10.03 3.59
C VAL A 89 -1.88 8.63 3.98
N ILE A 90 -2.80 7.70 4.22
CA ILE A 90 -2.47 6.32 4.60
C ILE A 90 -2.30 5.37 3.41
N GLN A 91 -2.35 5.89 2.18
CA GLN A 91 -2.25 5.09 0.96
C GLN A 91 -0.96 4.26 0.95
N SER A 92 -1.08 3.03 0.44
CA SER A 92 0.11 2.20 0.21
C SER A 92 0.87 2.69 -1.03
N PRO A 93 2.22 2.74 -0.98
CA PRO A 93 3.02 3.00 -2.18
C PRO A 93 2.86 1.94 -3.26
N THR A 94 2.34 0.77 -2.91
CA THR A 94 1.99 -0.27 -3.90
C THR A 94 1.03 0.27 -4.97
N LEU A 95 0.22 1.29 -4.62
CA LEU A 95 -0.71 1.90 -5.57
C LEU A 95 -0.03 2.85 -6.57
N ASP A 96 1.15 3.36 -6.28
CA ASP A 96 1.83 4.35 -7.13
C ASP A 96 2.03 3.82 -8.56
N ILE A 97 2.39 2.54 -8.70
CA ILE A 97 2.61 1.92 -10.03
C ILE A 97 1.31 1.83 -10.84
N PHE A 98 0.15 1.68 -10.19
CA PHE A 98 -1.13 1.60 -10.87
C PHE A 98 -1.52 2.96 -11.48
N PHE A 99 -1.30 4.04 -10.74
CA PHE A 99 -1.54 5.39 -11.23
C PHE A 99 -0.50 5.86 -12.25
N ALA A 100 0.75 5.38 -12.12
CA ALA A 100 1.83 5.71 -13.04
C ALA A 100 1.70 4.99 -14.41
N ARG A 101 0.97 3.87 -14.46
CA ARG A 101 0.80 3.06 -15.68
C ARG A 101 -0.69 2.83 -15.98
N PRO A 102 -1.47 3.90 -16.24
CA PRO A 102 -2.88 3.76 -16.60
C PRO A 102 -3.01 2.91 -17.88
N GLY A 103 -3.97 2.00 -17.90
CA GLY A 103 -4.16 1.07 -18.99
C GLY A 103 -3.31 -0.22 -18.93
N ALA A 104 -2.35 -0.35 -18.00
CA ALA A 104 -1.61 -1.59 -17.81
C ALA A 104 -2.43 -2.69 -17.11
N ILE A 105 -3.59 -2.36 -16.55
CA ILE A 105 -4.49 -3.29 -15.86
C ILE A 105 -5.78 -3.40 -16.65
N THR A 106 -6.14 -4.62 -17.02
CA THR A 106 -7.50 -4.93 -17.48
C THR A 106 -8.35 -5.29 -16.27
N THR A 107 -9.42 -4.55 -16.05
CA THR A 107 -10.32 -4.74 -14.90
C THR A 107 -11.72 -5.10 -15.38
N ASP A 108 -12.27 -6.17 -14.82
CA ASP A 108 -13.67 -6.57 -14.91
C ASP A 108 -14.30 -6.51 -13.52
N ILE A 109 -15.48 -5.90 -13.43
CA ILE A 109 -16.23 -5.75 -12.18
C ILE A 109 -17.65 -6.25 -12.37
N ALA A 110 -18.12 -7.08 -11.46
CA ALA A 110 -19.47 -7.60 -11.46
C ALA A 110 -20.09 -7.52 -10.05
N MET A 111 -21.32 -7.01 -10.00
CA MET A 111 -22.17 -7.12 -8.83
C MET A 111 -22.92 -8.44 -8.87
N THR A 112 -22.82 -9.21 -7.78
CA THR A 112 -23.49 -10.50 -7.62
C THR A 112 -24.22 -10.54 -6.28
N ASP A 113 -25.09 -11.53 -6.08
CA ASP A 113 -25.75 -11.76 -4.78
C ASP A 113 -24.74 -12.08 -3.67
N ALA A 114 -23.55 -12.58 -4.03
CA ALA A 114 -22.46 -12.86 -3.10
C ALA A 114 -21.61 -11.63 -2.76
N GLY A 115 -21.72 -10.52 -3.48
CA GLY A 115 -20.96 -9.30 -3.31
C GLY A 115 -20.32 -8.79 -4.60
N ILE A 116 -19.32 -7.92 -4.47
CA ILE A 116 -18.56 -7.38 -5.60
C ILE A 116 -17.46 -8.36 -5.99
N VAL A 117 -17.46 -8.76 -7.23
CA VAL A 117 -16.39 -9.53 -7.86
C VAL A 117 -15.54 -8.58 -8.70
N VAL A 118 -14.24 -8.54 -8.47
CA VAL A 118 -13.29 -7.79 -9.30
C VAL A 118 -12.23 -8.75 -9.81
N THR A 119 -12.05 -8.77 -11.13
CA THR A 119 -10.95 -9.48 -11.77
C THR A 119 -10.01 -8.47 -12.39
N GLN A 120 -8.74 -8.52 -12.02
CA GLN A 120 -7.70 -7.63 -12.54
C GLN A 120 -6.56 -8.47 -13.12
N THR A 121 -6.19 -8.18 -14.35
CA THR A 121 -5.12 -8.89 -15.06
C THR A 121 -4.17 -7.92 -15.74
N SER A 122 -2.92 -8.34 -15.93
CA SER A 122 -1.90 -7.60 -16.66
C SER A 122 -0.93 -8.56 -17.34
N THR A 123 -0.31 -8.08 -18.42
CA THR A 123 0.87 -8.73 -19.04
C THR A 123 2.18 -8.22 -18.46
N ASP A 124 2.14 -7.13 -17.69
CA ASP A 124 3.28 -6.53 -17.00
C ASP A 124 3.51 -7.26 -15.66
N ARG A 125 4.67 -7.89 -15.50
CA ARG A 125 5.01 -8.67 -14.30
C ARG A 125 5.08 -7.81 -13.04
N ASP A 126 5.51 -6.56 -13.15
CA ASP A 126 5.60 -5.64 -12.00
C ASP A 126 4.19 -5.27 -11.53
N ILE A 127 3.26 -5.06 -12.46
CA ILE A 127 1.85 -4.83 -12.16
C ILE A 127 1.22 -6.06 -11.51
N VAL A 128 1.49 -7.27 -12.01
CA VAL A 128 0.98 -8.51 -11.41
C VAL A 128 1.48 -8.66 -9.97
N ALA A 129 2.76 -8.44 -9.72
CA ALA A 129 3.34 -8.49 -8.38
C ALA A 129 2.71 -7.43 -7.45
N ALA A 130 2.49 -6.22 -7.96
CA ALA A 130 1.81 -5.16 -7.21
C ALA A 130 0.33 -5.50 -6.92
N LEU A 131 -0.38 -6.14 -7.86
CA LEU A 131 -1.76 -6.62 -7.64
C LEU A 131 -1.83 -7.66 -6.51
N HIS A 132 -0.90 -8.62 -6.47
CA HIS A 132 -0.82 -9.60 -5.39
C HIS A 132 -0.53 -8.93 -4.04
N THR A 133 0.45 -8.01 -4.00
CA THR A 133 0.78 -7.25 -2.79
C THR A 133 -0.43 -6.42 -2.31
N HIS A 134 -1.07 -5.70 -3.23
CA HIS A 134 -2.24 -4.87 -2.90
C HIS A 134 -3.42 -5.73 -2.41
N ALA A 135 -3.65 -6.90 -3.03
CA ALA A 135 -4.70 -7.81 -2.58
C ALA A 135 -4.48 -8.29 -1.13
N ALA A 136 -3.24 -8.59 -0.76
CA ALA A 136 -2.87 -8.95 0.61
C ALA A 136 -3.07 -7.78 1.59
N GLU A 137 -2.63 -6.56 1.22
CA GLU A 137 -2.82 -5.35 2.03
C GLU A 137 -4.30 -5.04 2.29
N VAL A 138 -5.14 -5.15 1.26
CA VAL A 138 -6.59 -4.93 1.41
C VAL A 138 -7.24 -6.02 2.25
N SER A 139 -6.82 -7.28 2.11
CA SER A 139 -7.33 -8.38 2.94
C SER A 139 -6.98 -8.18 4.41
N ASP A 140 -5.77 -7.69 4.69
CA ASP A 140 -5.34 -7.36 6.05
C ASP A 140 -6.16 -6.19 6.63
N MET A 141 -6.44 -5.14 5.86
CA MET A 141 -7.33 -4.05 6.26
C MET A 141 -8.77 -4.51 6.48
N ALA A 142 -9.30 -5.40 5.67
CA ALA A 142 -10.63 -5.97 5.86
C ALA A 142 -10.72 -6.82 7.13
N ALA A 143 -9.64 -7.49 7.53
CA ALA A 143 -9.60 -8.34 8.73
C ALA A 143 -9.33 -7.54 10.01
N ARG A 144 -8.50 -6.48 9.95
CA ARG A 144 -7.96 -5.79 11.14
C ARG A 144 -8.20 -4.27 11.16
N GLY A 145 -8.86 -3.72 10.15
CA GLY A 145 -9.18 -2.30 10.07
C GLY A 145 -7.94 -1.40 10.10
N MET A 146 -8.03 -0.31 10.87
CA MET A 146 -6.94 0.67 11.00
C MET A 146 -5.67 0.11 11.64
N GLN A 147 -5.75 -0.97 12.44
CA GLN A 147 -4.56 -1.60 13.00
C GLN A 147 -3.58 -2.07 11.90
N ALA A 148 -4.10 -2.68 10.83
CA ALA A 148 -3.29 -3.10 9.69
C ALA A 148 -2.52 -1.92 9.05
N VAL A 149 -3.20 -0.77 8.93
CA VAL A 149 -2.61 0.46 8.41
C VAL A 149 -1.47 0.95 9.29
N HIS A 150 -1.70 1.01 10.60
CA HIS A 150 -0.69 1.49 11.56
C HIS A 150 0.56 0.63 11.56
N GLU A 151 0.42 -0.68 11.61
CA GLU A 151 1.55 -1.60 11.57
C GLU A 151 2.37 -1.42 10.30
N ARG A 152 1.71 -1.28 9.13
CA ARG A 152 2.38 -1.01 7.87
C ARG A 152 3.15 0.32 7.88
N LEU A 153 2.57 1.39 8.41
CA LEU A 153 3.22 2.69 8.53
C LEU A 153 4.44 2.64 9.47
N HIS A 154 4.32 1.94 10.59
CA HIS A 154 5.43 1.74 11.53
C HIS A 154 6.57 0.92 10.91
N ALA A 155 6.25 -0.16 10.19
CA ALA A 155 7.25 -0.97 9.49
C ALA A 155 8.04 -0.14 8.47
N ARG A 156 7.36 0.73 7.71
CA ARG A 156 7.98 1.64 6.74
C ARG A 156 8.92 2.65 7.41
N ARG A 157 8.51 3.27 8.52
CA ARG A 157 9.35 4.22 9.28
C ARG A 157 10.62 3.54 9.79
N ARG A 158 10.52 2.30 10.29
CA ARG A 158 11.68 1.52 10.75
C ARG A 158 12.64 1.20 9.59
N ALA A 159 12.12 0.81 8.44
CA ALA A 159 12.93 0.53 7.26
C ALA A 159 13.68 1.78 6.77
N SER A 160 12.99 2.93 6.70
CA SER A 160 13.61 4.21 6.32
C SER A 160 14.64 4.70 7.33
N GLY A 161 14.39 4.50 8.63
CA GLY A 161 15.35 4.83 9.70
C GLY A 161 16.62 3.99 9.64
N ARG A 162 16.50 2.69 9.36
CA ARG A 162 17.65 1.80 9.16
C ARG A 162 18.48 2.16 7.93
N ALA A 163 17.83 2.50 6.82
CA ALA A 163 18.52 2.95 5.61
C ALA A 163 19.34 4.23 5.87
N ARG A 164 18.76 5.21 6.59
CA ARG A 164 19.48 6.44 6.98
C ARG A 164 20.66 6.16 7.92
N ALA A 165 20.52 5.24 8.89
CA ALA A 165 21.59 4.89 9.81
C ALA A 165 22.78 4.22 9.08
N LEU A 166 22.53 3.43 8.06
CA LEU A 166 23.58 2.81 7.24
C LEU A 166 24.35 3.85 6.38
N PHE A 167 23.69 4.93 5.95
CA PHE A 167 24.35 6.02 5.21
C PHE A 167 25.05 7.06 6.10
N CYS A 168 24.73 7.10 7.39
CA CYS A 168 25.33 8.00 8.40
C CYS A 168 26.36 7.28 9.29
N ALA A 169 26.91 6.15 8.91
CA ALA A 169 28.05 5.57 9.62
C ALA A 169 29.22 6.57 9.52
N PRO A 170 29.80 7.04 10.67
CA PRO A 170 30.92 7.96 10.63
C PRO A 170 32.05 7.28 9.91
N ASN A 171 32.61 7.96 8.92
CA ASN A 171 33.86 7.60 8.25
C ASN A 171 34.92 7.50 9.36
N ILE A 172 35.29 6.29 9.77
CA ILE A 172 36.34 6.08 10.78
C ILE A 172 37.67 6.44 10.08
N PRO A 173 38.33 7.55 10.43
CA PRO A 173 39.64 7.86 9.89
C PRO A 173 40.68 6.95 10.57
N GLY A 174 41.21 5.97 9.84
CA GLY A 174 42.36 5.21 10.43
C GLY A 174 42.68 3.86 9.85
N VAL A 175 42.09 3.40 8.74
CA VAL A 175 42.64 2.24 8.03
C VAL A 175 43.47 2.73 6.86
N ARG A 176 44.74 2.99 7.08
CA ARG A 176 45.72 3.17 6.00
C ARG A 176 45.81 1.84 5.25
N GLY A 177 45.44 1.88 3.97
CA GLY A 177 45.55 0.75 3.08
C GLY A 177 46.99 0.24 3.00
N LEU A 178 47.13 -1.05 3.25
CA LEU A 178 48.32 -1.77 2.75
C LEU A 178 48.24 -1.78 1.24
N ALA A 179 49.16 -1.08 0.64
CA ALA A 179 49.40 -1.14 -0.80
C ALA A 179 49.80 -2.59 -1.19
N PRO A 180 49.28 -3.16 -2.27
CA PRO A 180 49.76 -4.42 -2.81
C PRO A 180 51.17 -4.23 -3.31
N GLY A 181 52.09 -5.06 -2.77
CA GLY A 181 53.52 -5.03 -3.09
C GLY A 181 53.79 -5.15 -4.59
N GLY A 182 54.59 -4.24 -5.08
CA GLY A 182 55.08 -4.23 -6.45
C GLY A 182 55.93 -5.48 -6.75
N VAL A 183 55.50 -6.21 -7.76
CA VAL A 183 56.29 -7.30 -8.35
C VAL A 183 57.39 -6.67 -9.20
N ASN A 184 58.64 -6.88 -8.81
CA ASN A 184 59.84 -6.41 -9.50
C ASN A 184 60.12 -7.31 -10.72
N PRO A 185 60.07 -6.81 -11.99
CA PRO A 185 60.38 -7.62 -13.15
C PRO A 185 61.87 -7.47 -13.52
N ARG A 186 62.76 -8.12 -12.80
CA ARG A 186 64.13 -8.34 -13.29
C ARG A 186 64.63 -9.65 -12.68
N LEU A 187 64.55 -10.70 -13.52
CA LEU A 187 65.49 -11.85 -13.56
C LEU A 187 64.94 -12.87 -14.60
N LEU A 188 65.11 -12.55 -15.90
CA LEU A 188 65.26 -13.54 -16.95
C LEU A 188 66.57 -13.20 -17.65
N GLY A 189 67.60 -13.90 -17.26
CA GLY A 189 68.88 -13.99 -17.90
C GLY A 189 69.40 -15.39 -17.89
N ARG A 190 69.40 -16.01 -19.06
CA ARG A 190 70.01 -17.24 -19.56
C ARG A 190 69.17 -18.49 -19.51
#